data_1461094bff0c14205590a2c83b744eb6
#
_entry.id   1461094bff0c14205590a2c83b744eb6
#
_cell.length_a   1.000
_cell.length_b   1.000
_cell.length_c   1.000
_cell.angle_alpha   90.00
_cell.angle_beta   90.00
_cell.angle_gamma   90.00
#
_symmetry.space_group_name_H-M   'P 1'
#
loop_
_entity.id
_entity.type
_entity.pdbx_description
1 polymer ?
#
loop_
_entity_poly.entity_id
_entity_poly.type
_entity_poly.pdbx_seq_one_letter_code
_entity_poly.pdbx_strand_id
1 'polypeptide(L)'
;MSALRAAQPEVFELHRSSSFRQPGSMKHRHASEEDDGSGGNTDASQDQADFEEEEEVDESVREDMKKLEDTFPGISDRFRLVNRIGEGTFSTVYKAEDLLYDHYTNDWDIFDQAQHDTWASPPSKRRRVEGEPVGRKKARFVALKKIYVTSSPIRIQNELELLHDLRGCKSVCPLVTAFRYQDQVVAVLPFFSHTDFRIQYRTFMVADMRHYLRSLLTALQSVHEHNILHRDIKPTNFLYNPDLKEGVLVDFGLAERQGSEYTSPCLCAHPTYVRRSRILSSYYSKNPPANGLSAGHPKADSRPSRRANRAGTRGFRAPEVLFKCTSQTTKIDLWSVGVILLTLLGRRFPFFNSADDIDAMIEMSSIFGTRRMKTAAALHGQIFETNIPTIGEKGYSWEKLVKWSSCVEDLTESEQQATRLLSGLMELDPSKRLSAAEALQHEFFLNPILHDVEWGGHPDDESVDSAEEDGGGEDEEVDEVAMV
;
A
#
# COMPACT_ATOMS: atom_id res chain seq x y z
N MET A 1 -30.15 42.80 22.24
CA MET A 1 -30.06 41.32 22.43
C MET A 1 -30.21 40.68 21.07
N SER A 2 -29.07 40.41 20.43
CA SER A 2 -29.00 39.80 19.10
C SER A 2 -28.72 38.29 19.30
N ALA A 3 -29.68 37.49 18.89
CA ALA A 3 -29.54 36.02 18.96
C ALA A 3 -28.47 35.58 17.97
N LEU A 4 -27.37 35.01 18.48
CA LEU A 4 -26.40 34.25 17.73
C LEU A 4 -27.10 33.03 17.15
N ARG A 5 -27.42 33.06 15.85
CA ARG A 5 -27.75 31.86 15.10
C ARG A 5 -26.52 30.95 15.13
N ALA A 6 -26.65 29.78 15.71
CA ALA A 6 -25.66 28.73 15.59
C ALA A 6 -25.47 28.46 14.07
N ALA A 7 -24.24 28.66 13.59
CA ALA A 7 -23.88 28.28 12.24
C ALA A 7 -24.03 26.76 12.10
N GLN A 8 -24.91 26.32 11.21
CA GLN A 8 -24.96 24.92 10.82
C GLN A 8 -23.61 24.54 10.21
N PRO A 9 -23.09 23.33 10.46
CA PRO A 9 -21.84 22.90 9.87
C PRO A 9 -21.95 22.95 8.34
N GLU A 10 -21.06 23.71 7.70
CA GLU A 10 -20.92 23.69 6.25
C GLU A 10 -20.37 22.32 5.85
N VAL A 11 -21.29 21.42 5.50
CA VAL A 11 -20.95 20.11 4.91
C VAL A 11 -20.58 20.41 3.46
N PHE A 12 -19.30 20.41 3.16
CA PHE A 12 -18.80 20.41 1.79
C PHE A 12 -19.00 18.99 1.24
N GLU A 13 -20.21 18.70 0.75
CA GLU A 13 -20.49 17.46 0.02
C GLU A 13 -19.86 17.56 -1.36
N LEU A 14 -18.65 17.06 -1.52
CA LEU A 14 -18.14 16.66 -2.83
C LEU A 14 -19.01 15.47 -3.28
N HIS A 15 -20.00 15.79 -4.10
CA HIS A 15 -20.99 14.93 -4.73
C HIS A 15 -20.88 13.41 -4.44
N ARG A 16 -21.61 12.95 -3.46
CA ARG A 16 -22.21 11.61 -3.52
C ARG A 16 -23.20 11.65 -4.69
N SER A 17 -23.12 10.71 -5.62
CA SER A 17 -24.07 10.60 -6.74
C SER A 17 -25.49 10.72 -6.20
N SER A 18 -26.21 11.77 -6.61
CA SER A 18 -27.46 12.21 -6.02
C SER A 18 -28.63 11.39 -6.56
N SER A 19 -28.82 10.19 -6.00
CA SER A 19 -30.12 9.55 -6.09
C SER A 19 -30.58 9.14 -4.69
N PHE A 20 -31.20 10.12 -4.03
CA PHE A 20 -31.97 9.88 -2.81
C PHE A 20 -33.10 8.91 -3.17
N ARG A 21 -33.08 7.68 -2.63
CA ARG A 21 -34.21 6.76 -2.75
C ARG A 21 -35.38 7.35 -1.95
N GLN A 22 -36.43 7.78 -2.65
CA GLN A 22 -37.67 8.14 -1.98
C GLN A 22 -38.22 6.94 -1.20
N PRO A 23 -38.57 7.11 0.08
CA PRO A 23 -39.16 6.03 0.87
C PRO A 23 -40.51 5.66 0.24
N GLY A 24 -40.64 4.40 -0.17
CA GLY A 24 -41.89 3.84 -0.65
C GLY A 24 -42.96 3.96 0.42
N SER A 25 -44.09 4.56 0.07
CA SER A 25 -45.28 4.73 0.91
C SER A 25 -45.73 3.38 1.45
N MET A 26 -45.51 3.12 2.75
CA MET A 26 -46.12 1.99 3.47
C MET A 26 -47.58 2.28 3.73
N LYS A 27 -48.45 1.55 3.03
CA LYS A 27 -49.87 1.46 3.40
C LYS A 27 -50.02 0.59 4.64
N HIS A 28 -50.46 1.21 5.74
CA HIS A 28 -50.93 0.49 6.92
C HIS A 28 -52.05 -0.48 6.56
N ARG A 29 -51.93 -1.75 6.95
CA ARG A 29 -53.01 -2.69 7.10
C ARG A 29 -53.00 -3.25 8.53
N HIS A 30 -54.15 -3.14 9.19
CA HIS A 30 -54.47 -3.59 10.54
C HIS A 30 -54.27 -5.09 10.71
N ALA A 31 -53.79 -5.42 11.91
CA ALA A 31 -53.67 -6.76 12.47
C ALA A 31 -55.06 -7.31 12.91
N SER A 32 -55.23 -8.62 12.78
CA SER A 32 -56.09 -9.40 13.64
C SER A 32 -55.36 -10.66 14.07
N GLU A 33 -55.31 -10.84 15.35
CA GLU A 33 -54.82 -11.99 16.13
C GLU A 33 -55.66 -13.24 15.80
N GLU A 34 -55.06 -14.42 15.78
CA GLU A 34 -55.56 -15.63 16.43
C GLU A 34 -54.50 -16.73 16.53
N ASP A 35 -54.50 -17.35 17.64
CA ASP A 35 -53.71 -18.36 18.32
C ASP A 35 -53.86 -19.75 17.68
N ASP A 36 -52.85 -20.60 17.63
CA ASP A 36 -52.84 -21.92 18.24
C ASP A 36 -51.58 -22.75 17.91
N GLY A 37 -51.13 -23.49 18.88
CA GLY A 37 -49.89 -24.17 18.99
C GLY A 37 -49.79 -25.53 18.29
N SER A 38 -48.61 -26.06 18.28
CA SER A 38 -48.19 -27.45 18.54
C SER A 38 -46.83 -27.77 17.97
N GLY A 39 -45.90 -28.09 18.78
CA GLY A 39 -44.82 -29.01 18.88
C GLY A 39 -44.26 -29.78 17.69
N GLY A 40 -42.93 -29.87 17.63
CA GLY A 40 -42.21 -30.81 16.77
C GLY A 40 -40.69 -30.56 16.77
N ASN A 41 -40.00 -31.44 17.41
CA ASN A 41 -38.58 -31.56 17.65
C ASN A 41 -37.67 -31.64 16.42
N THR A 42 -36.39 -31.30 16.65
CA THR A 42 -35.13 -31.78 16.05
C THR A 42 -34.74 -31.18 14.69
N ASP A 43 -33.68 -30.41 14.63
CA ASP A 43 -32.31 -30.82 14.33
C ASP A 43 -31.35 -29.65 14.54
N ALA A 44 -30.32 -29.89 15.34
CA ALA A 44 -29.29 -28.91 15.60
C ALA A 44 -28.30 -28.93 14.42
N SER A 45 -28.46 -28.04 13.48
CA SER A 45 -27.38 -27.60 12.61
C SER A 45 -26.70 -26.40 13.28
N GLN A 46 -25.43 -26.60 13.63
CA GLN A 46 -24.53 -25.59 14.18
C GLN A 46 -24.35 -24.47 13.15
N ASP A 47 -25.20 -23.46 13.22
CA ASP A 47 -24.85 -22.13 12.71
C ASP A 47 -23.84 -21.55 13.71
N GLN A 48 -22.56 -21.61 13.34
CA GLN A 48 -21.54 -20.75 13.93
C GLN A 48 -21.92 -19.31 13.61
N ALA A 49 -22.71 -18.71 14.51
CA ALA A 49 -22.84 -17.27 14.59
C ALA A 49 -21.45 -16.73 14.92
N ASP A 50 -20.83 -16.05 13.96
CA ASP A 50 -19.70 -15.17 14.21
C ASP A 50 -20.15 -14.14 15.26
N PHE A 51 -19.90 -14.45 16.53
CA PHE A 51 -19.83 -13.47 17.59
C PHE A 51 -18.60 -12.63 17.24
N GLU A 52 -18.80 -11.45 16.63
CA GLU A 52 -17.81 -10.39 16.67
C GLU A 52 -17.60 -10.12 18.18
N GLU A 53 -16.48 -10.63 18.74
CA GLU A 53 -16.01 -10.25 20.06
C GLU A 53 -15.91 -8.73 20.03
N GLU A 54 -16.61 -8.04 20.93
CA GLU A 54 -16.44 -6.61 21.13
C GLU A 54 -14.97 -6.40 21.50
N GLU A 55 -14.14 -5.98 20.53
CA GLU A 55 -12.74 -5.64 20.77
C GLU A 55 -12.70 -4.67 21.95
N GLU A 56 -12.00 -5.04 23.00
CA GLU A 56 -11.84 -4.20 24.18
C GLU A 56 -11.04 -2.96 23.81
N VAL A 57 -11.75 -1.85 23.55
CA VAL A 57 -11.14 -0.59 23.10
C VAL A 57 -10.37 0.04 24.26
N ASP A 58 -9.09 0.33 24.04
CA ASP A 58 -8.22 1.03 24.99
C ASP A 58 -8.83 2.37 25.43
N GLU A 59 -8.70 2.71 26.73
CA GLU A 59 -9.27 3.95 27.30
C GLU A 59 -8.76 5.21 26.57
N SER A 60 -7.49 5.23 26.18
CA SER A 60 -6.92 6.35 25.41
C SER A 60 -7.60 6.52 24.04
N VAL A 61 -7.98 5.41 23.41
CA VAL A 61 -8.70 5.40 22.13
C VAL A 61 -10.13 5.89 22.31
N ARG A 62 -10.80 5.50 23.41
CA ARG A 62 -12.15 5.99 23.75
C ARG A 62 -12.15 7.50 23.95
N GLU A 63 -11.14 8.03 24.67
CA GLU A 63 -10.98 9.48 24.84
C GLU A 63 -10.77 10.20 23.51
N ASP A 64 -9.97 9.65 22.61
CA ASP A 64 -9.73 10.25 21.29
C ASP A 64 -10.97 10.21 20.39
N MET A 65 -11.73 9.11 20.42
CA MET A 65 -13.02 9.02 19.73
C MET A 65 -14.01 10.05 20.27
N LYS A 66 -14.11 10.20 21.60
CA LYS A 66 -14.96 11.22 22.22
C LYS A 66 -14.54 12.64 21.83
N LYS A 67 -13.24 12.94 21.82
CA LYS A 67 -12.73 14.23 21.31
C LYS A 67 -13.12 14.49 19.85
N LEU A 68 -13.16 13.44 19.02
CA LEU A 68 -13.62 13.57 17.64
C LEU A 68 -15.13 13.91 17.59
N GLU A 69 -15.96 13.23 18.36
CA GLU A 69 -17.40 13.48 18.45
C GLU A 69 -17.70 14.91 18.98
N ASP A 70 -17.01 15.32 20.05
CA ASP A 70 -17.12 16.66 20.61
C ASP A 70 -16.69 17.77 19.62
N THR A 71 -15.71 17.45 18.76
CA THR A 71 -15.19 18.39 17.76
C THR A 71 -16.13 18.58 16.57
N PHE A 72 -16.82 17.53 16.14
CA PHE A 72 -17.69 17.55 14.95
C PHE A 72 -19.15 17.35 15.33
N PRO A 73 -19.91 18.42 15.64
CA PRO A 73 -21.31 18.33 15.99
C PRO A 73 -22.13 17.60 14.93
N GLY A 74 -22.90 16.59 15.32
CA GLY A 74 -23.72 15.78 14.41
C GLY A 74 -22.99 14.64 13.71
N ILE A 75 -21.72 14.38 14.02
CA ILE A 75 -21.01 13.22 13.49
C ILE A 75 -21.67 11.91 13.97
N SER A 76 -22.11 11.87 15.22
CA SER A 76 -22.76 10.71 15.85
C SER A 76 -24.15 10.40 15.28
N ASP A 77 -24.80 11.37 14.63
CA ASP A 77 -26.08 11.15 13.92
C ASP A 77 -25.88 10.30 12.66
N ARG A 78 -24.66 10.28 12.11
CA ARG A 78 -24.33 9.61 10.86
C ARG A 78 -23.39 8.43 11.04
N PHE A 79 -22.41 8.55 11.94
CA PHE A 79 -21.36 7.54 12.13
C PHE A 79 -21.27 7.13 13.59
N ARG A 80 -21.28 5.82 13.84
CA ARG A 80 -20.95 5.25 15.14
C ARG A 80 -19.49 4.84 15.13
N LEU A 81 -18.65 5.52 15.92
CA LEU A 81 -17.25 5.17 16.05
C LEU A 81 -17.08 3.81 16.72
N VAL A 82 -16.21 2.97 16.19
CA VAL A 82 -15.95 1.61 16.69
C VAL A 82 -14.57 1.52 17.31
N ASN A 83 -13.53 1.89 16.58
CA ASN A 83 -12.14 1.80 17.04
C ASN A 83 -11.24 2.74 16.25
N ARG A 84 -10.05 3.06 16.79
CA ARG A 84 -8.96 3.70 16.05
C ARG A 84 -8.15 2.62 15.34
N ILE A 85 -8.09 2.66 14.01
CA ILE A 85 -7.43 1.65 13.17
C ILE A 85 -6.10 2.11 12.59
N GLY A 86 -5.75 3.39 12.74
CA GLY A 86 -4.47 3.92 12.26
C GLY A 86 -4.16 5.29 12.84
N GLU A 87 -2.88 5.52 13.10
CA GLU A 87 -2.34 6.81 13.51
C GLU A 87 -1.06 7.09 12.73
N GLY A 88 -0.99 8.21 12.07
CA GLY A 88 0.13 8.63 11.25
C GLY A 88 0.58 10.04 11.56
N THR A 89 1.62 10.50 10.88
CA THR A 89 2.19 11.84 11.07
C THR A 89 1.21 12.97 10.75
N PHE A 90 0.25 12.73 9.85
CA PHE A 90 -0.64 13.77 9.30
C PHE A 90 -2.12 13.50 9.52
N SER A 91 -2.49 12.33 10.02
CA SER A 91 -3.89 11.93 10.20
C SER A 91 -4.05 10.79 11.19
N THR A 92 -5.26 10.70 11.77
CA THR A 92 -5.75 9.53 12.51
C THR A 92 -6.91 8.92 11.74
N VAL A 93 -7.01 7.60 11.73
CA VAL A 93 -8.07 6.86 11.03
C VAL A 93 -8.89 6.04 12.02
N TYR A 94 -10.20 6.19 11.96
CA TYR A 94 -11.16 5.47 12.81
C TYR A 94 -12.05 4.56 11.97
N LYS A 95 -12.31 3.35 12.45
CA LYS A 95 -13.38 2.47 11.95
C LYS A 95 -14.70 3.00 12.50
N ALA A 96 -15.70 3.17 11.66
CA ALA A 96 -17.02 3.62 12.05
C ALA A 96 -18.11 2.90 11.25
N GLU A 97 -19.27 2.71 11.86
CA GLU A 97 -20.47 2.23 11.18
C GLU A 97 -21.21 3.42 10.54
N ASP A 98 -21.57 3.32 9.26
CA ASP A 98 -22.39 4.31 8.55
C ASP A 98 -23.88 4.03 8.84
N LEU A 99 -24.49 4.78 9.74
CA LEU A 99 -25.88 4.63 10.13
C LEU A 99 -26.86 5.01 9.01
N LEU A 100 -26.41 5.78 8.03
CA LEU A 100 -27.20 6.22 6.89
C LEU A 100 -26.86 5.46 5.59
N TYR A 101 -26.14 4.34 5.68
CA TYR A 101 -25.70 3.55 4.51
C TYR A 101 -26.85 3.26 3.53
N ASP A 102 -27.98 2.78 4.02
CA ASP A 102 -29.14 2.40 3.21
C ASP A 102 -29.86 3.58 2.53
N HIS A 103 -29.54 4.83 2.92
CA HIS A 103 -30.13 6.04 2.33
C HIS A 103 -29.43 6.52 1.06
N TYR A 104 -28.30 5.91 0.69
CA TYR A 104 -27.49 6.32 -0.45
C TYR A 104 -27.25 5.15 -1.41
N THR A 105 -26.93 5.46 -2.67
CA THR A 105 -26.32 4.50 -3.58
C THR A 105 -24.84 4.39 -3.24
N ASN A 106 -24.38 3.19 -2.91
CA ASN A 106 -23.01 2.96 -2.46
C ASN A 106 -22.22 2.24 -3.57
N ASP A 107 -22.09 2.86 -4.74
CA ASP A 107 -21.40 2.30 -5.92
C ASP A 107 -19.91 2.00 -5.67
N TRP A 108 -19.40 2.44 -4.53
CA TRP A 108 -18.05 2.18 -4.06
C TRP A 108 -17.91 0.88 -3.27
N ASP A 109 -19.02 0.27 -2.83
CA ASP A 109 -18.99 -0.97 -2.04
C ASP A 109 -18.87 -2.19 -2.96
N ILE A 110 -17.65 -2.70 -3.09
CA ILE A 110 -17.32 -3.84 -3.95
C ILE A 110 -18.08 -5.11 -3.52
N PHE A 111 -18.38 -5.26 -2.24
CA PHE A 111 -19.09 -6.42 -1.71
C PHE A 111 -20.59 -6.38 -2.07
N ASP A 112 -21.18 -5.20 -2.11
CA ASP A 112 -22.57 -5.02 -2.55
C ASP A 112 -22.68 -5.24 -4.06
N GLN A 113 -21.69 -4.79 -4.83
CA GLN A 113 -21.62 -5.01 -6.29
C GLN A 113 -21.51 -6.51 -6.66
N ALA A 114 -20.66 -7.27 -5.95
CA ALA A 114 -20.51 -8.71 -6.20
C ALA A 114 -21.80 -9.49 -5.93
N GLN A 115 -22.65 -9.04 -5.00
CA GLN A 115 -23.98 -9.64 -4.79
C GLN A 115 -24.96 -9.28 -5.91
N HIS A 116 -24.83 -8.09 -6.51
CA HIS A 116 -25.68 -7.69 -7.65
C HIS A 116 -25.30 -8.41 -8.94
N ASP A 117 -24.04 -8.69 -9.21
CA ASP A 117 -23.58 -9.39 -10.41
C ASP A 117 -23.98 -10.88 -10.43
N THR A 118 -24.12 -11.51 -9.27
CA THR A 118 -24.65 -12.88 -9.15
C THR A 118 -26.15 -12.97 -9.43
N TRP A 119 -26.87 -11.84 -9.52
CA TRP A 119 -28.30 -11.76 -9.79
C TRP A 119 -28.65 -11.50 -11.25
N ALA A 120 -27.71 -11.48 -12.17
CA ALA A 120 -27.95 -11.33 -13.62
C ALA A 120 -28.53 -12.56 -14.29
N SER A 121 -28.95 -13.58 -13.55
CA SER A 121 -29.77 -14.66 -14.07
C SER A 121 -31.26 -14.23 -14.14
N PRO A 122 -31.97 -14.49 -15.24
CA PRO A 122 -33.37 -14.07 -15.38
C PRO A 122 -34.24 -14.66 -14.26
N PRO A 123 -35.16 -13.90 -13.70
CA PRO A 123 -35.95 -14.34 -12.55
C PRO A 123 -36.87 -15.50 -12.95
N SER A 124 -36.41 -16.72 -12.72
CA SER A 124 -37.32 -17.84 -12.61
C SER A 124 -38.21 -17.57 -11.40
N LYS A 125 -39.53 -17.56 -11.62
CA LYS A 125 -40.58 -17.31 -10.64
C LYS A 125 -40.34 -18.12 -9.35
N ARG A 126 -39.55 -17.61 -8.41
CA ARG A 126 -39.49 -18.16 -7.06
C ARG A 126 -40.65 -17.59 -6.27
N ARG A 127 -41.51 -18.48 -5.83
CA ARG A 127 -42.58 -18.25 -4.87
C ARG A 127 -41.95 -17.62 -3.64
N ARG A 128 -42.36 -16.40 -3.28
CA ARG A 128 -41.98 -15.74 -2.02
C ARG A 128 -42.47 -16.62 -0.89
N VAL A 129 -41.58 -17.21 -0.15
CA VAL A 129 -41.86 -17.83 1.18
C VAL A 129 -41.92 -16.67 2.16
N GLU A 130 -43.14 -16.34 2.58
CA GLU A 130 -43.36 -15.40 3.69
C GLU A 130 -42.90 -16.08 4.96
N GLY A 131 -41.87 -15.49 5.64
CA GLY A 131 -41.48 -15.94 6.95
C GLY A 131 -39.97 -16.05 7.22
N GLU A 132 -39.09 -15.42 6.43
CA GLU A 132 -37.71 -15.27 6.90
C GLU A 132 -37.68 -14.24 8.06
N PRO A 133 -37.03 -14.60 9.21
CA PRO A 133 -36.79 -13.64 10.26
C PRO A 133 -35.99 -12.48 9.64
N VAL A 134 -36.37 -11.25 9.98
CA VAL A 134 -35.61 -10.04 9.64
C VAL A 134 -34.22 -10.22 10.24
N GLY A 135 -33.30 -10.80 9.47
CA GLY A 135 -31.90 -10.95 9.84
C GLY A 135 -31.38 -9.57 10.24
N ARG A 136 -30.64 -9.49 11.34
CA ARG A 136 -29.92 -8.28 11.73
C ARG A 136 -29.20 -7.78 10.49
N LYS A 137 -29.49 -6.53 10.05
CA LYS A 137 -28.78 -5.91 8.94
C LYS A 137 -27.28 -5.94 9.27
N LYS A 138 -26.49 -6.47 8.37
CA LYS A 138 -25.03 -6.50 8.54
C LYS A 138 -24.54 -5.07 8.64
N ALA A 139 -23.76 -4.77 9.69
CA ALA A 139 -23.19 -3.45 9.90
C ALA A 139 -22.31 -3.06 8.69
N ARG A 140 -22.44 -1.83 8.21
CA ARG A 140 -21.69 -1.29 7.08
C ARG A 140 -20.64 -0.33 7.58
N PHE A 141 -19.37 -0.71 7.43
CA PHE A 141 -18.27 0.03 7.99
C PHE A 141 -17.60 0.94 6.98
N VAL A 142 -17.16 2.10 7.48
CA VAL A 142 -16.34 3.09 6.77
C VAL A 142 -15.10 3.43 7.59
N ALA A 143 -14.10 3.99 6.95
CA ALA A 143 -12.91 4.54 7.59
C ALA A 143 -12.99 6.08 7.58
N LEU A 144 -12.97 6.69 8.76
CA LEU A 144 -12.96 8.13 8.93
C LEU A 144 -11.51 8.60 9.11
N LYS A 145 -10.93 9.21 8.07
CA LYS A 145 -9.57 9.78 8.12
C LYS A 145 -9.65 11.24 8.55
N LYS A 146 -9.36 11.50 9.84
CA LYS A 146 -9.22 12.85 10.40
C LYS A 146 -7.84 13.39 10.03
N ILE A 147 -7.78 14.44 9.23
CA ILE A 147 -6.54 15.08 8.81
C ILE A 147 -6.16 16.16 9.82
N TYR A 148 -4.89 16.18 10.26
CA TYR A 148 -4.45 17.14 11.27
C TYR A 148 -4.40 18.57 10.74
N VAL A 149 -4.75 19.55 11.60
CA VAL A 149 -4.71 20.98 11.31
C VAL A 149 -3.31 21.47 10.92
N THR A 150 -2.28 20.78 11.36
CA THR A 150 -0.88 21.06 10.99
C THR A 150 -0.58 20.79 9.51
N SER A 151 -1.45 20.09 8.80
CA SER A 151 -1.32 19.84 7.37
C SER A 151 -1.68 21.11 6.59
N SER A 152 -0.89 21.43 5.56
CA SER A 152 -1.19 22.56 4.69
C SER A 152 -2.55 22.40 4.02
N PRO A 153 -3.42 23.43 4.00
CA PRO A 153 -4.72 23.37 3.30
C PRO A 153 -4.61 22.96 1.83
N ILE A 154 -3.55 23.38 1.15
CA ILE A 154 -3.28 23.02 -0.25
C ILE A 154 -3.03 21.51 -0.37
N ARG A 155 -2.34 20.89 0.59
CA ARG A 155 -2.12 19.43 0.58
C ARG A 155 -3.41 18.66 0.81
N ILE A 156 -4.24 19.13 1.74
CA ILE A 156 -5.55 18.51 2.02
C ILE A 156 -6.43 18.59 0.76
N GLN A 157 -6.51 19.77 0.15
CA GLN A 157 -7.27 19.96 -1.09
C GLN A 157 -6.75 19.04 -2.20
N ASN A 158 -5.43 19.00 -2.43
CA ASN A 158 -4.82 18.16 -3.44
C ASN A 158 -5.12 16.67 -3.21
N GLU A 159 -5.03 16.17 -1.96
CA GLU A 159 -5.36 14.78 -1.63
C GLU A 159 -6.82 14.44 -1.97
N LEU A 160 -7.76 15.32 -1.58
CA LEU A 160 -9.18 15.10 -1.85
C LEU A 160 -9.51 15.16 -3.36
N GLU A 161 -8.90 16.10 -4.09
CA GLU A 161 -9.04 16.19 -5.55
C GLU A 161 -8.50 14.96 -6.27
N LEU A 162 -7.31 14.46 -5.87
CA LEU A 162 -6.74 13.25 -6.45
C LEU A 162 -7.60 12.02 -6.17
N LEU A 163 -8.10 11.85 -4.94
CA LEU A 163 -9.01 10.76 -4.61
C LEU A 163 -10.34 10.86 -5.36
N HIS A 164 -10.82 12.06 -5.63
CA HIS A 164 -12.02 12.28 -6.44
C HIS A 164 -11.81 11.85 -7.90
N ASP A 165 -10.67 12.24 -8.49
CA ASP A 165 -10.35 11.92 -9.88
C ASP A 165 -10.09 10.42 -10.10
N LEU A 166 -9.64 9.72 -9.06
CA LEU A 166 -9.37 8.28 -9.09
C LEU A 166 -10.60 7.42 -8.74
N ARG A 167 -11.78 8.02 -8.64
CA ARG A 167 -13.03 7.25 -8.42
C ARG A 167 -13.26 6.26 -9.55
N GLY A 168 -13.61 5.03 -9.19
CA GLY A 168 -13.83 3.95 -10.13
C GLY A 168 -12.56 3.26 -10.62
N CYS A 169 -11.37 3.70 -10.21
CA CYS A 169 -10.14 2.99 -10.48
C CYS A 169 -10.04 1.70 -9.66
N LYS A 170 -9.78 0.59 -10.34
CA LYS A 170 -9.67 -0.72 -9.67
C LYS A 170 -8.49 -0.72 -8.68
N SER A 171 -8.69 -1.31 -7.52
CA SER A 171 -7.69 -1.43 -6.45
C SER A 171 -7.16 -0.09 -5.89
N VAL A 172 -7.91 1.00 -6.09
CA VAL A 172 -7.67 2.32 -5.47
C VAL A 172 -8.82 2.63 -4.54
N CYS A 173 -8.52 3.07 -3.31
CA CYS A 173 -9.52 3.44 -2.32
C CYS A 173 -10.27 4.71 -2.76
N PRO A 174 -11.58 4.65 -3.04
CA PRO A 174 -12.31 5.82 -3.48
C PRO A 174 -12.65 6.74 -2.30
N LEU A 175 -12.79 8.03 -2.57
CA LEU A 175 -13.38 8.97 -1.61
C LEU A 175 -14.91 8.80 -1.63
N VAL A 176 -15.50 8.40 -0.49
CA VAL A 176 -16.96 8.35 -0.33
C VAL A 176 -17.51 9.76 -0.22
N THR A 177 -17.01 10.51 0.76
CA THR A 177 -17.33 11.93 0.99
C THR A 177 -16.26 12.56 1.90
N ALA A 178 -16.29 13.87 2.05
CA ALA A 178 -15.49 14.59 3.02
C ALA A 178 -16.35 15.68 3.68
N PHE A 179 -16.06 15.98 4.94
CA PHE A 179 -16.70 17.09 5.65
C PHE A 179 -15.67 17.87 6.45
N ARG A 180 -15.97 19.11 6.66
CA ARG A 180 -15.10 20.05 7.36
C ARG A 180 -15.86 20.73 8.47
N TYR A 181 -15.22 20.89 9.62
CA TYR A 181 -15.70 21.79 10.67
C TYR A 181 -14.53 22.63 11.17
N GLN A 182 -14.67 23.95 11.06
CA GLN A 182 -13.58 24.90 11.31
C GLN A 182 -12.35 24.57 10.44
N ASP A 183 -11.20 24.29 11.06
CA ASP A 183 -9.95 23.97 10.39
C ASP A 183 -9.68 22.45 10.27
N GLN A 184 -10.60 21.62 10.75
CA GLN A 184 -10.45 20.18 10.72
C GLN A 184 -11.23 19.57 9.57
N VAL A 185 -10.62 18.62 8.87
CA VAL A 185 -11.20 17.90 7.75
C VAL A 185 -11.22 16.39 8.05
N VAL A 186 -12.34 15.76 7.77
CA VAL A 186 -12.50 14.30 7.82
C VAL A 186 -12.87 13.80 6.44
N ALA A 187 -12.06 12.91 5.89
CA ALA A 187 -12.38 12.15 4.68
C ALA A 187 -13.03 10.81 5.07
N VAL A 188 -14.14 10.48 4.42
CA VAL A 188 -14.83 9.20 4.59
C VAL A 188 -14.43 8.30 3.45
N LEU A 189 -13.88 7.14 3.79
CA LEU A 189 -13.35 6.13 2.87
C LEU A 189 -14.05 4.79 3.14
N PRO A 190 -14.13 3.86 2.18
CA PRO A 190 -14.54 2.50 2.47
C PRO A 190 -13.63 1.86 3.54
N PHE A 191 -14.22 1.09 4.44
CA PHE A 191 -13.42 0.22 5.30
C PHE A 191 -13.08 -1.06 4.54
N PHE A 192 -11.79 -1.34 4.44
CA PHE A 192 -11.27 -2.54 3.80
C PHE A 192 -10.61 -3.45 4.84
N SER A 193 -11.17 -4.65 5.02
CA SER A 193 -10.57 -5.65 5.90
C SER A 193 -9.30 -6.20 5.27
N HIS A 194 -8.20 -6.16 6.00
CA HIS A 194 -6.89 -6.56 5.53
C HIS A 194 -6.06 -7.18 6.65
N THR A 195 -5.02 -7.89 6.30
CA THR A 195 -4.07 -8.43 7.27
C THR A 195 -2.78 -7.61 7.28
N ASP A 196 -2.18 -7.42 8.46
CA ASP A 196 -0.90 -6.69 8.57
C ASP A 196 0.19 -7.42 7.76
N PHE A 197 0.83 -6.71 6.85
CA PHE A 197 1.93 -7.21 6.04
C PHE A 197 3.07 -7.80 6.88
N ARG A 198 3.34 -7.27 8.07
CA ARG A 198 4.41 -7.76 8.97
C ARG A 198 4.16 -9.17 9.45
N ILE A 199 2.90 -9.59 9.54
CA ILE A 199 2.52 -10.95 9.93
C ILE A 199 2.70 -11.90 8.74
N GLN A 200 2.35 -11.45 7.54
CA GLN A 200 2.22 -12.31 6.36
C GLN A 200 3.48 -12.42 5.48
N TYR A 201 4.37 -11.39 5.44
CA TYR A 201 5.43 -11.34 4.42
C TYR A 201 6.37 -12.54 4.42
N ARG A 202 6.52 -13.23 5.55
CA ARG A 202 7.37 -14.43 5.67
C ARG A 202 6.70 -15.70 5.15
N THR A 203 5.38 -15.75 5.21
CA THR A 203 4.57 -16.92 4.82
C THR A 203 4.09 -16.85 3.39
N PHE A 204 4.23 -15.71 2.70
CA PHE A 204 3.82 -15.57 1.31
C PHE A 204 4.54 -16.56 0.42
N MET A 205 3.78 -17.44 -0.22
CA MET A 205 4.24 -18.24 -1.34
C MET A 205 4.36 -17.36 -2.60
N VAL A 206 5.06 -17.83 -3.62
CA VAL A 206 5.21 -17.05 -4.87
C VAL A 206 3.87 -16.77 -5.53
N ALA A 207 2.90 -17.66 -5.39
CA ALA A 207 1.52 -17.44 -5.85
C ALA A 207 0.86 -16.25 -5.14
N ASP A 208 1.03 -16.11 -3.82
CA ASP A 208 0.49 -14.99 -3.04
C ASP A 208 1.17 -13.68 -3.42
N MET A 209 2.51 -13.71 -3.59
CA MET A 209 3.28 -12.56 -4.10
C MET A 209 2.73 -12.10 -5.46
N ARG A 210 2.35 -13.04 -6.33
CA ARG A 210 1.78 -12.76 -7.65
C ARG A 210 0.42 -12.05 -7.53
N HIS A 211 -0.45 -12.51 -6.65
CA HIS A 211 -1.75 -11.87 -6.41
C HIS A 211 -1.59 -10.47 -5.81
N TYR A 212 -0.76 -10.35 -4.77
CA TYR A 212 -0.45 -9.08 -4.14
C TYR A 212 0.09 -8.04 -5.12
N LEU A 213 1.13 -8.41 -5.88
CA LEU A 213 1.77 -7.51 -6.84
C LEU A 213 0.86 -7.18 -8.03
N ARG A 214 0.07 -8.15 -8.50
CA ARG A 214 -0.91 -7.90 -9.58
C ARG A 214 -1.91 -6.85 -9.17
N SER A 215 -2.48 -6.95 -7.97
CA SER A 215 -3.44 -5.97 -7.46
C SER A 215 -2.79 -4.59 -7.26
N LEU A 216 -1.59 -4.53 -6.67
CA LEU A 216 -0.84 -3.28 -6.49
C LEU A 216 -0.46 -2.62 -7.83
N LEU A 217 0.03 -3.39 -8.79
CA LEU A 217 0.40 -2.87 -10.12
C LEU A 217 -0.84 -2.43 -10.92
N THR A 218 -1.99 -3.08 -10.75
CA THR A 218 -3.27 -2.66 -11.35
C THR A 218 -3.70 -1.30 -10.79
N ALA A 219 -3.61 -1.10 -9.48
CA ALA A 219 -3.86 0.19 -8.85
C ALA A 219 -2.91 1.27 -9.41
N LEU A 220 -1.61 0.97 -9.46
CA LEU A 220 -0.61 1.91 -9.96
C LEU A 220 -0.76 2.21 -11.47
N GLN A 221 -1.18 1.25 -12.27
CA GLN A 221 -1.47 1.49 -13.68
C GLN A 221 -2.54 2.59 -13.80
N SER A 222 -3.66 2.45 -13.08
CA SER A 222 -4.74 3.44 -13.11
C SER A 222 -4.27 4.81 -12.61
N VAL A 223 -3.53 4.85 -11.49
CA VAL A 223 -2.99 6.10 -10.92
C VAL A 223 -2.04 6.79 -11.91
N HIS A 224 -1.16 6.04 -12.54
CA HIS A 224 -0.18 6.55 -13.50
C HIS A 224 -0.81 7.00 -14.83
N GLU A 225 -1.89 6.38 -15.27
CA GLU A 225 -2.68 6.82 -16.44
C GLU A 225 -3.29 8.22 -16.22
N HIS A 226 -3.59 8.57 -14.97
CA HIS A 226 -4.00 9.93 -14.57
C HIS A 226 -2.80 10.89 -14.36
N ASN A 227 -1.57 10.48 -14.71
CA ASN A 227 -0.33 11.22 -14.48
C ASN A 227 -0.13 11.60 -13.01
N ILE A 228 -0.51 10.75 -12.09
CA ILE A 228 -0.33 10.94 -10.65
C ILE A 228 0.83 10.07 -10.18
N LEU A 229 1.75 10.66 -9.41
CA LEU A 229 2.78 9.98 -8.63
C LEU A 229 2.25 9.80 -7.22
N HIS A 230 2.23 8.58 -6.71
CA HIS A 230 1.81 8.31 -5.33
C HIS A 230 2.87 8.73 -4.31
N ARG A 231 4.15 8.51 -4.61
CA ARG A 231 5.35 8.88 -3.84
C ARG A 231 5.59 8.13 -2.54
N ASP A 232 4.60 7.45 -1.98
CA ASP A 232 4.74 6.72 -0.71
C ASP A 232 4.20 5.29 -0.80
N ILE A 233 4.60 4.57 -1.84
CA ILE A 233 4.28 3.15 -1.99
C ILE A 233 5.10 2.36 -0.97
N LYS A 234 4.37 1.70 -0.07
CA LYS A 234 4.89 0.81 0.98
C LYS A 234 3.78 -0.14 1.44
N PRO A 235 4.10 -1.23 2.14
CA PRO A 235 3.08 -2.20 2.55
C PRO A 235 1.93 -1.61 3.38
N THR A 236 2.20 -0.64 4.25
CA THR A 236 1.15 -0.02 5.10
C THR A 236 0.18 0.87 4.32
N ASN A 237 0.53 1.25 3.08
CA ASN A 237 -0.31 2.06 2.20
C ASN A 237 -1.00 1.20 1.11
N PHE A 238 -0.83 -0.12 1.16
CA PHE A 238 -1.53 -1.08 0.31
C PHE A 238 -2.18 -2.14 1.19
N LEU A 239 -3.46 -1.95 1.48
CA LEU A 239 -4.25 -2.85 2.31
C LEU A 239 -4.58 -4.10 1.50
N TYR A 240 -4.07 -5.26 1.90
CA TYR A 240 -4.24 -6.51 1.17
C TYR A 240 -5.03 -7.53 1.99
N ASN A 241 -6.03 -8.12 1.36
CA ASN A 241 -6.81 -9.23 1.92
C ASN A 241 -6.40 -10.52 1.22
N PRO A 242 -5.78 -11.49 1.92
CA PRO A 242 -5.31 -12.74 1.32
C PRO A 242 -6.44 -13.66 0.90
N ASP A 243 -7.59 -13.64 1.58
CA ASP A 243 -8.74 -14.49 1.28
C ASP A 243 -9.41 -14.06 -0.03
N LEU A 244 -9.53 -12.75 -0.24
CA LEU A 244 -10.03 -12.17 -1.48
C LEU A 244 -8.98 -12.14 -2.59
N LYS A 245 -7.69 -12.29 -2.25
CA LYS A 245 -6.53 -12.12 -3.14
C LYS A 245 -6.51 -10.74 -3.81
N GLU A 246 -7.08 -9.75 -3.17
CA GLU A 246 -7.20 -8.37 -3.65
C GLU A 246 -6.67 -7.38 -2.61
N GLY A 247 -6.24 -6.22 -3.10
CA GLY A 247 -5.78 -5.14 -2.25
C GLY A 247 -6.20 -3.77 -2.77
N VAL A 248 -6.13 -2.79 -1.89
CA VAL A 248 -6.56 -1.42 -2.14
C VAL A 248 -5.45 -0.45 -1.75
N LEU A 249 -5.06 0.42 -2.69
CA LEU A 249 -4.08 1.47 -2.49
C LEU A 249 -4.73 2.66 -1.76
N VAL A 250 -4.11 3.10 -0.67
CA VAL A 250 -4.60 4.17 0.22
C VAL A 250 -3.54 5.25 0.42
N ASP A 251 -3.93 6.36 1.04
CA ASP A 251 -3.06 7.45 1.50
C ASP A 251 -2.36 8.25 0.39
N PHE A 252 -3.12 9.13 -0.26
CA PHE A 252 -2.64 10.05 -1.29
C PHE A 252 -2.09 11.40 -0.73
N GLY A 253 -1.81 11.47 0.58
CA GLY A 253 -1.34 12.69 1.26
C GLY A 253 0.02 13.22 0.77
N LEU A 254 0.84 12.39 0.09
CA LEU A 254 2.09 12.78 -0.54
C LEU A 254 2.04 12.75 -2.07
N ALA A 255 0.89 12.39 -2.64
CA ALA A 255 0.73 12.25 -4.08
C ALA A 255 0.72 13.60 -4.80
N GLU A 256 1.22 13.61 -6.04
CA GLU A 256 1.31 14.80 -6.89
C GLU A 256 1.07 14.45 -8.35
N ARG A 257 0.56 15.43 -9.11
CA ARG A 257 0.51 15.30 -10.57
C ARG A 257 1.90 15.47 -11.16
N GLN A 258 2.25 14.63 -12.12
CA GLN A 258 3.53 14.72 -12.82
C GLN A 258 3.66 16.09 -13.51
N GLY A 259 4.80 16.75 -13.30
CA GLY A 259 5.08 18.06 -13.93
C GLY A 259 4.45 19.26 -13.21
N SER A 260 3.88 19.09 -12.02
CA SER A 260 3.30 20.18 -11.22
C SER A 260 4.35 21.14 -10.66
N GLU A 261 5.60 20.71 -10.52
CA GLU A 261 6.68 21.57 -10.01
C GLU A 261 7.28 22.45 -11.12
N TYR A 262 7.25 23.77 -10.93
CA TYR A 262 7.95 24.74 -11.78
C TYR A 262 9.46 24.77 -11.47
N THR A 263 10.15 23.70 -11.74
CA THR A 263 11.58 23.60 -11.55
C THR A 263 12.32 23.42 -12.87
N SER A 264 13.59 23.84 -12.90
CA SER A 264 14.43 23.58 -14.09
C SER A 264 14.53 22.08 -14.35
N PRO A 265 14.37 21.61 -15.61
CA PRO A 265 14.42 20.20 -15.93
C PRO A 265 15.73 19.56 -15.47
N CYS A 266 15.64 18.35 -14.92
CA CYS A 266 16.79 17.56 -14.58
C CYS A 266 17.59 17.18 -15.83
N LEU A 267 18.89 16.90 -15.65
CA LEU A 267 19.74 16.44 -16.75
C LEU A 267 19.20 15.17 -17.43
N CYS A 268 18.56 14.28 -16.69
CA CYS A 268 17.96 13.05 -17.21
C CYS A 268 16.84 13.29 -18.22
N ALA A 269 16.13 14.41 -18.14
CA ALA A 269 15.08 14.77 -19.09
C ALA A 269 15.60 15.28 -20.44
N HIS A 270 16.91 15.50 -20.57
CA HIS A 270 17.51 15.97 -21.81
C HIS A 270 17.99 14.80 -22.70
N PRO A 271 18.05 15.00 -24.04
CA PRO A 271 18.63 14.03 -24.96
C PRO A 271 20.08 13.65 -24.59
N THR A 272 20.50 12.44 -24.94
CA THR A 272 21.82 11.88 -24.57
C THR A 272 22.99 12.76 -24.94
N TYR A 273 22.96 13.41 -26.14
CA TYR A 273 24.03 14.31 -26.56
C TYR A 273 24.14 15.55 -25.67
N VAL A 274 23.01 16.13 -25.20
CA VAL A 274 23.00 17.28 -24.28
C VAL A 274 23.54 16.84 -22.92
N ARG A 275 23.10 15.68 -22.44
CA ARG A 275 23.60 15.10 -21.16
C ARG A 275 25.10 14.95 -21.19
N ARG A 276 25.63 14.32 -22.26
CA ARG A 276 27.06 14.10 -22.42
C ARG A 276 27.84 15.42 -22.49
N SER A 277 27.35 16.39 -23.25
CA SER A 277 27.99 17.71 -23.36
C SER A 277 28.04 18.43 -21.99
N ARG A 278 26.94 18.44 -21.26
CA ARG A 278 26.87 19.07 -19.91
C ARG A 278 27.77 18.37 -18.89
N ILE A 279 27.86 17.05 -18.91
CA ILE A 279 28.76 16.29 -18.04
C ILE A 279 30.21 16.64 -18.36
N LEU A 280 30.61 16.63 -19.64
CA LEU A 280 31.97 16.95 -20.06
C LEU A 280 32.34 18.41 -19.79
N SER A 281 31.38 19.34 -19.84
CA SER A 281 31.62 20.76 -19.52
C SER A 281 31.56 21.07 -18.02
N SER A 282 31.19 20.11 -17.19
CA SER A 282 31.07 20.33 -15.72
C SER A 282 32.43 20.65 -15.10
N TYR A 283 32.41 21.43 -14.01
CA TYR A 283 33.62 21.76 -13.24
C TYR A 283 34.41 20.50 -12.84
N TYR A 284 33.72 19.45 -12.43
CA TYR A 284 34.33 18.20 -11.97
C TYR A 284 35.05 17.43 -13.09
N SER A 285 34.47 17.40 -14.31
CA SER A 285 35.14 16.79 -15.46
C SER A 285 36.38 17.56 -15.88
N LYS A 286 36.39 18.88 -15.70
CA LYS A 286 37.52 19.75 -16.03
C LYS A 286 38.62 19.76 -14.96
N ASN A 287 38.26 19.47 -13.71
CA ASN A 287 39.17 19.48 -12.58
C ASN A 287 39.06 18.15 -11.81
N PRO A 288 39.51 17.04 -12.39
CA PRO A 288 39.50 15.76 -11.68
C PRO A 288 40.43 15.85 -10.47
N PRO A 289 40.08 15.23 -9.34
CA PRO A 289 40.93 15.23 -8.15
C PRO A 289 42.28 14.58 -8.47
N ALA A 290 43.38 15.24 -8.08
CA ALA A 290 44.74 14.89 -8.46
C ALA A 290 45.18 13.47 -8.03
N ASN A 291 44.53 12.84 -7.05
CA ASN A 291 44.88 11.54 -6.49
C ASN A 291 43.72 10.54 -6.48
N GLY A 292 42.71 10.68 -7.36
CA GLY A 292 41.62 9.71 -7.49
C GLY A 292 40.63 9.67 -6.33
N LEU A 293 40.94 10.30 -5.21
CA LEU A 293 40.08 10.40 -4.04
C LEU A 293 39.84 11.87 -3.72
N SER A 294 38.65 12.35 -3.96
CA SER A 294 38.21 13.65 -3.44
C SER A 294 38.18 13.58 -1.92
N ALA A 295 38.94 14.42 -1.24
CA ALA A 295 38.92 14.57 0.21
C ALA A 295 37.62 15.29 0.63
N GLY A 296 36.48 14.61 0.49
CA GLY A 296 35.20 15.10 0.97
C GLY A 296 34.57 16.19 0.11
N HIS A 297 33.47 16.72 0.59
CA HIS A 297 32.70 17.78 -0.04
C HIS A 297 33.53 19.05 -0.23
N PRO A 298 33.55 19.69 -1.41
CA PRO A 298 34.25 20.96 -1.60
C PRO A 298 33.79 21.99 -0.57
N LYS A 299 34.70 22.47 0.28
CA LYS A 299 34.38 23.43 1.36
C LYS A 299 33.87 24.79 0.84
N ALA A 300 34.09 25.07 -0.43
CA ALA A 300 33.72 26.31 -1.10
C ALA A 300 32.74 26.08 -2.29
N ASP A 301 31.78 25.18 -2.16
CA ASP A 301 30.76 24.98 -3.17
C ASP A 301 29.76 26.14 -3.18
N SER A 302 29.90 27.06 -4.12
CA SER A 302 29.00 28.21 -4.29
C SER A 302 27.74 27.89 -5.10
N ARG A 303 27.58 26.64 -5.56
CA ARG A 303 26.40 26.24 -6.29
C ARG A 303 25.15 26.29 -5.41
N PRO A 304 24.03 26.83 -5.92
CA PRO A 304 22.79 26.82 -5.13
C PRO A 304 22.37 25.36 -4.84
N SER A 305 21.92 25.12 -3.60
CA SER A 305 21.38 23.82 -3.23
C SER A 305 20.18 23.49 -4.12
N ARG A 306 20.25 22.33 -4.79
CA ARG A 306 19.16 21.85 -5.64
C ARG A 306 17.96 21.49 -4.77
N ARG A 307 16.83 22.12 -5.02
CA ARG A 307 15.56 21.81 -4.37
C ARG A 307 14.80 20.82 -5.26
N ALA A 308 14.48 19.66 -4.74
CA ALA A 308 13.63 18.66 -5.36
C ALA A 308 12.74 18.05 -4.28
N ASN A 309 11.56 17.61 -4.66
CA ASN A 309 10.68 16.91 -3.76
C ASN A 309 11.31 15.56 -3.37
N ARG A 310 11.45 15.31 -2.07
CA ARG A 310 12.00 14.09 -1.48
C ARG A 310 10.99 13.41 -0.56
N ALA A 311 9.71 13.61 -0.82
CA ALA A 311 8.65 12.95 -0.07
C ALA A 311 8.75 11.42 -0.20
N GLY A 312 8.10 10.72 0.70
CA GLY A 312 8.07 9.27 0.77
C GLY A 312 8.93 8.66 1.87
N THR A 313 8.66 7.41 2.18
CA THR A 313 9.34 6.63 3.22
C THR A 313 10.74 6.23 2.76
N ARG A 314 11.78 6.49 3.58
CA ARG A 314 13.21 6.42 3.18
C ARG A 314 13.62 5.09 2.54
N GLY A 315 13.31 3.97 3.16
CA GLY A 315 13.69 2.65 2.64
C GLY A 315 13.04 2.28 1.29
N PHE A 316 12.03 3.04 0.84
CA PHE A 316 11.31 2.81 -0.42
C PHE A 316 11.61 3.87 -1.48
N ARG A 317 12.44 4.88 -1.19
CA ARG A 317 12.75 5.96 -2.13
C ARG A 317 13.61 5.47 -3.29
N ALA A 318 13.23 5.88 -4.50
CA ALA A 318 13.99 5.62 -5.71
C ALA A 318 15.32 6.41 -5.73
N PRO A 319 16.37 5.91 -6.42
CA PRO A 319 17.67 6.57 -6.48
C PRO A 319 17.59 7.99 -7.05
N GLU A 320 16.73 8.24 -8.04
CA GLU A 320 16.52 9.59 -8.59
C GLU A 320 15.95 10.58 -7.57
N VAL A 321 15.18 10.11 -6.58
CA VAL A 321 14.69 10.94 -5.47
C VAL A 321 15.87 11.32 -4.57
N LEU A 322 16.72 10.36 -4.23
CA LEU A 322 17.92 10.58 -3.42
C LEU A 322 18.94 11.48 -4.14
N PHE A 323 19.09 11.35 -5.45
CA PHE A 323 19.92 12.24 -6.28
C PHE A 323 19.25 13.59 -6.59
N LYS A 324 18.15 13.93 -5.91
CA LYS A 324 17.45 15.20 -6.05
C LYS A 324 17.07 15.52 -7.51
N CYS A 325 16.54 14.54 -8.22
CA CYS A 325 15.98 14.73 -9.55
C CYS A 325 14.78 15.69 -9.49
N THR A 326 14.77 16.69 -10.38
CA THR A 326 13.67 17.64 -10.52
C THR A 326 12.66 17.24 -11.61
N SER A 327 12.94 16.15 -12.33
CA SER A 327 12.05 15.58 -13.36
C SER A 327 11.65 14.16 -12.96
N GLN A 328 11.07 14.03 -11.77
CA GLN A 328 10.58 12.75 -11.27
C GLN A 328 9.34 12.34 -12.07
N THR A 329 9.20 11.04 -12.31
CA THR A 329 8.08 10.45 -13.06
C THR A 329 7.44 9.34 -12.25
N THR A 330 6.33 8.80 -12.72
CA THR A 330 5.63 7.66 -12.11
C THR A 330 6.53 6.44 -11.87
N LYS A 331 7.71 6.39 -12.48
CA LYS A 331 8.71 5.33 -12.30
C LYS A 331 9.27 5.24 -10.87
N ILE A 332 9.17 6.32 -10.06
CA ILE A 332 9.58 6.26 -8.64
C ILE A 332 8.74 5.27 -7.84
N ASP A 333 7.43 5.17 -8.14
CA ASP A 333 6.52 4.25 -7.46
C ASP A 333 6.87 2.79 -7.80
N LEU A 334 7.30 2.52 -9.04
CA LEU A 334 7.71 1.17 -9.46
C LEU A 334 9.00 0.70 -8.77
N TRP A 335 9.91 1.62 -8.43
CA TRP A 335 11.02 1.29 -7.56
C TRP A 335 10.56 0.78 -6.21
N SER A 336 9.59 1.48 -5.60
CA SER A 336 9.04 1.09 -4.30
C SER A 336 8.34 -0.27 -4.35
N VAL A 337 7.64 -0.60 -5.46
CA VAL A 337 7.12 -1.97 -5.70
C VAL A 337 8.27 -2.98 -5.78
N GLY A 338 9.38 -2.63 -6.43
CA GLY A 338 10.59 -3.47 -6.45
C GLY A 338 11.15 -3.74 -5.05
N VAL A 339 11.15 -2.73 -4.16
CA VAL A 339 11.57 -2.91 -2.76
C VAL A 339 10.62 -3.86 -2.01
N ILE A 340 9.31 -3.77 -2.25
CA ILE A 340 8.33 -4.69 -1.66
C ILE A 340 8.61 -6.12 -2.16
N LEU A 341 8.78 -6.31 -3.47
CA LEU A 341 9.11 -7.64 -4.04
C LEU A 341 10.42 -8.19 -3.48
N LEU A 342 11.44 -7.35 -3.34
CA LEU A 342 12.72 -7.73 -2.74
C LEU A 342 12.55 -8.16 -1.27
N THR A 343 11.69 -7.46 -0.52
CA THR A 343 11.34 -7.81 0.85
C THR A 343 10.68 -9.19 0.93
N LEU A 344 9.75 -9.48 0.02
CA LEU A 344 9.03 -10.76 -0.03
C LEU A 344 9.95 -11.91 -0.41
N LEU A 345 10.76 -11.76 -1.47
CA LEU A 345 11.71 -12.76 -1.92
C LEU A 345 12.83 -12.99 -0.90
N GLY A 346 13.34 -11.93 -0.31
CA GLY A 346 14.41 -11.97 0.68
C GLY A 346 13.97 -12.36 2.10
N ARG A 347 12.65 -12.53 2.33
CA ARG A 347 12.07 -12.84 3.65
C ARG A 347 12.51 -11.87 4.76
N ARG A 348 12.88 -10.62 4.42
CA ARG A 348 13.43 -9.63 5.32
C ARG A 348 12.66 -8.31 5.26
N PHE A 349 12.13 -7.88 6.40
CA PHE A 349 11.42 -6.59 6.53
C PHE A 349 11.90 -5.82 7.77
N PRO A 350 12.23 -4.51 7.65
CA PRO A 350 12.44 -3.81 6.38
C PRO A 350 13.68 -4.33 5.64
N PHE A 351 13.69 -4.31 4.30
CA PHE A 351 14.88 -4.70 3.53
C PHE A 351 15.96 -3.63 3.62
N PHE A 352 15.59 -2.36 3.41
CA PHE A 352 16.43 -1.18 3.66
C PHE A 352 16.01 -0.53 4.98
N ASN A 353 16.95 -0.26 5.87
CA ASN A 353 16.70 0.33 7.19
C ASN A 353 17.48 1.64 7.38
N SER A 354 17.38 2.53 6.42
CA SER A 354 18.17 3.76 6.35
C SER A 354 17.68 4.81 7.35
N ALA A 355 18.58 5.33 8.16
CA ALA A 355 18.30 6.44 9.08
C ALA A 355 18.13 7.78 8.34
N ASP A 356 18.89 7.99 7.26
CA ASP A 356 18.80 9.15 6.39
C ASP A 356 19.02 8.82 4.91
N ASP A 357 19.06 9.86 4.05
CA ASP A 357 19.25 9.69 2.60
C ASP A 357 20.67 9.21 2.24
N ILE A 358 21.66 9.46 3.10
CA ILE A 358 23.05 9.01 2.88
C ILE A 358 23.15 7.53 3.18
N ASP A 359 22.58 7.08 4.28
CA ASP A 359 22.48 5.65 4.62
C ASP A 359 21.76 4.88 3.51
N ALA A 360 20.64 5.43 2.99
CA ALA A 360 19.94 4.82 1.85
C ALA A 360 20.83 4.67 0.61
N MET A 361 21.66 5.67 0.30
CA MET A 361 22.62 5.56 -0.79
C MET A 361 23.74 4.56 -0.51
N ILE A 362 24.19 4.42 0.74
CA ILE A 362 25.16 3.42 1.16
C ILE A 362 24.60 2.01 0.99
N GLU A 363 23.39 1.77 1.49
CA GLU A 363 22.69 0.49 1.35
C GLU A 363 22.50 0.11 -0.13
N MET A 364 22.03 1.05 -0.96
CA MET A 364 21.92 0.82 -2.42
C MET A 364 23.28 0.54 -3.05
N SER A 365 24.33 1.28 -2.67
CA SER A 365 25.67 1.08 -3.27
C SER A 365 26.29 -0.25 -2.89
N SER A 366 25.94 -0.80 -1.73
CA SER A 366 26.36 -2.15 -1.33
C SER A 366 25.78 -3.23 -2.24
N ILE A 367 24.57 -3.01 -2.78
CA ILE A 367 23.90 -3.93 -3.71
C ILE A 367 24.35 -3.71 -5.15
N PHE A 368 24.30 -2.45 -5.62
CA PHE A 368 24.52 -2.12 -7.03
C PHE A 368 25.99 -1.91 -7.41
N GLY A 369 26.85 -1.67 -6.43
CA GLY A 369 28.26 -1.33 -6.63
C GLY A 369 28.47 0.13 -7.04
N THR A 370 29.67 0.65 -6.76
CA THR A 370 30.01 2.07 -6.99
C THR A 370 29.94 2.47 -8.47
N ARG A 371 30.24 1.56 -9.40
CA ARG A 371 30.20 1.83 -10.83
C ARG A 371 28.80 2.19 -11.34
N ARG A 372 27.79 1.39 -10.97
CA ARG A 372 26.38 1.65 -11.36
C ARG A 372 25.83 2.89 -10.67
N MET A 373 26.17 3.10 -9.39
CA MET A 373 25.76 4.29 -8.62
C MET A 373 26.34 5.58 -9.19
N LYS A 374 27.61 5.59 -9.60
CA LYS A 374 28.24 6.74 -10.31
C LYS A 374 27.52 7.07 -11.61
N THR A 375 27.14 6.04 -12.39
CA THR A 375 26.38 6.22 -13.62
C THR A 375 25.00 6.81 -13.37
N ALA A 376 24.28 6.31 -12.37
CA ALA A 376 22.97 6.83 -11.96
C ALA A 376 23.06 8.27 -11.46
N ALA A 377 24.03 8.60 -10.63
CA ALA A 377 24.26 9.97 -10.18
C ALA A 377 24.52 10.93 -11.33
N ALA A 378 25.40 10.54 -12.27
CA ALA A 378 25.73 11.34 -13.45
C ALA A 378 24.51 11.59 -14.35
N LEU A 379 23.59 10.62 -14.45
CA LEU A 379 22.32 10.78 -15.17
C LEU A 379 21.51 11.98 -14.66
N HIS A 380 21.56 12.22 -13.36
CA HIS A 380 20.85 13.33 -12.70
C HIS A 380 21.76 14.58 -12.50
N GLY A 381 22.97 14.59 -13.05
CA GLY A 381 23.93 15.67 -12.89
C GLY A 381 24.49 15.78 -11.47
N GLN A 382 24.52 14.67 -10.74
CA GLN A 382 25.14 14.54 -9.44
C GLN A 382 26.44 13.73 -9.53
N ILE A 383 27.25 13.80 -8.48
CA ILE A 383 28.46 13.02 -8.34
C ILE A 383 28.25 12.08 -7.14
N PHE A 384 28.55 10.81 -7.34
CA PHE A 384 28.56 9.82 -6.28
C PHE A 384 29.99 9.34 -6.05
N GLU A 385 30.47 9.49 -4.84
CA GLU A 385 31.77 9.00 -4.40
C GLU A 385 31.66 8.42 -2.99
N THR A 386 32.37 7.34 -2.74
CA THR A 386 32.52 6.73 -1.44
C THR A 386 33.90 6.14 -1.30
N ASN A 387 34.45 6.20 -0.08
CA ASN A 387 35.71 5.57 0.32
C ASN A 387 35.48 4.39 1.27
N ILE A 388 34.22 3.94 1.44
CA ILE A 388 33.88 2.79 2.27
C ILE A 388 34.44 1.53 1.62
N PRO A 389 35.42 0.83 2.26
CA PRO A 389 36.17 -0.25 1.61
C PRO A 389 35.33 -1.50 1.37
N THR A 390 34.22 -1.68 2.10
CA THR A 390 33.30 -2.81 1.96
C THR A 390 32.37 -2.69 0.74
N ILE A 391 32.28 -1.49 0.13
CA ILE A 391 31.46 -1.27 -1.06
C ILE A 391 32.30 -1.54 -2.31
N GLY A 392 32.01 -2.67 -2.97
CA GLY A 392 32.71 -3.06 -4.19
C GLY A 392 32.38 -2.16 -5.39
N GLU A 393 33.25 -2.24 -6.42
CA GLU A 393 33.01 -1.57 -7.69
C GLU A 393 31.82 -2.20 -8.45
N LYS A 394 31.76 -3.54 -8.43
CA LYS A 394 30.67 -4.33 -9.04
C LYS A 394 29.64 -4.66 -7.97
N GLY A 395 28.38 -4.58 -8.33
CA GLY A 395 27.28 -5.03 -7.47
C GLY A 395 27.05 -6.55 -7.55
N TYR A 396 26.04 -6.99 -6.82
CA TYR A 396 25.58 -8.37 -6.80
C TYR A 396 24.49 -8.57 -7.87
N SER A 397 24.32 -9.80 -8.36
CA SER A 397 23.14 -10.20 -9.11
C SER A 397 21.95 -10.33 -8.15
N TRP A 398 20.74 -10.06 -8.65
CA TRP A 398 19.52 -10.21 -7.86
C TRP A 398 19.33 -11.63 -7.34
N GLU A 399 19.61 -12.61 -8.19
CA GLU A 399 19.54 -14.02 -7.83
C GLU A 399 20.43 -14.34 -6.62
N LYS A 400 21.71 -13.92 -6.64
CA LYS A 400 22.63 -14.10 -5.52
C LYS A 400 22.12 -13.39 -4.25
N LEU A 401 21.60 -12.17 -4.39
CA LEU A 401 21.10 -11.40 -3.26
C LEU A 401 19.87 -12.05 -2.62
N VAL A 402 18.95 -12.55 -3.45
CA VAL A 402 17.75 -13.26 -2.98
C VAL A 402 18.14 -14.56 -2.28
N LYS A 403 18.95 -15.40 -2.89
CA LYS A 403 19.45 -16.65 -2.29
C LYS A 403 20.08 -16.40 -0.91
N TRP A 404 20.93 -15.40 -0.85
CA TRP A 404 21.63 -15.05 0.38
C TRP A 404 20.67 -14.50 1.47
N SER A 405 19.76 -13.62 1.13
CA SER A 405 18.83 -13.02 2.10
C SER A 405 17.76 -14.00 2.59
N SER A 406 17.32 -14.93 1.76
CA SER A 406 16.33 -15.97 2.10
C SER A 406 16.95 -17.27 2.65
N CYS A 407 18.29 -17.35 2.68
CA CYS A 407 19.05 -18.53 3.13
C CYS A 407 18.70 -19.83 2.36
N VAL A 408 18.50 -19.72 1.04
CA VAL A 408 18.25 -20.87 0.17
C VAL A 408 19.42 -21.14 -0.78
N GLU A 409 19.67 -22.39 -1.12
CA GLU A 409 20.73 -22.78 -2.05
C GLU A 409 20.34 -22.45 -3.49
N ASP A 410 19.11 -22.79 -3.89
CA ASP A 410 18.60 -22.58 -5.23
C ASP A 410 17.21 -21.93 -5.21
N LEU A 411 16.94 -21.12 -6.23
CA LEU A 411 15.63 -20.52 -6.45
C LEU A 411 14.79 -21.45 -7.33
N THR A 412 13.54 -21.62 -6.97
CA THR A 412 12.54 -22.23 -7.84
C THR A 412 12.39 -21.43 -9.13
N GLU A 413 11.84 -22.03 -10.18
CA GLU A 413 11.65 -21.32 -11.45
C GLU A 413 10.70 -20.12 -11.31
N SER A 414 9.67 -20.22 -10.48
CA SER A 414 8.77 -19.10 -10.14
C SER A 414 9.49 -17.97 -9.40
N GLU A 415 10.40 -18.29 -8.47
CA GLU A 415 11.23 -17.27 -7.81
C GLU A 415 12.22 -16.63 -8.77
N GLN A 416 12.74 -17.39 -9.75
CA GLN A 416 13.57 -16.85 -10.81
C GLN A 416 12.78 -15.88 -11.72
N GLN A 417 11.51 -16.21 -12.09
CA GLN A 417 10.63 -15.29 -12.79
C GLN A 417 10.41 -14.01 -11.98
N ALA A 418 10.11 -14.13 -10.69
CA ALA A 418 9.96 -12.99 -9.79
C ALA A 418 11.25 -12.15 -9.69
N THR A 419 12.40 -12.79 -9.67
CA THR A 419 13.73 -12.13 -9.63
C THR A 419 14.01 -11.38 -10.94
N ARG A 420 13.57 -11.88 -12.10
CA ARG A 420 13.66 -11.15 -13.36
C ARG A 420 12.74 -9.92 -13.37
N LEU A 421 11.51 -10.04 -12.85
CA LEU A 421 10.61 -8.89 -12.64
C LEU A 421 11.26 -7.85 -11.71
N LEU A 422 11.84 -8.29 -10.60
CA LEU A 422 12.58 -7.43 -9.65
C LEU A 422 13.67 -6.62 -10.34
N SER A 423 14.43 -7.25 -11.26
CA SER A 423 15.46 -6.58 -12.03
C SER A 423 14.92 -5.42 -12.86
N GLY A 424 13.74 -5.60 -13.47
CA GLY A 424 13.07 -4.56 -14.25
C GLY A 424 12.51 -3.42 -13.40
N LEU A 425 11.98 -3.74 -12.22
CA LEU A 425 11.43 -2.75 -11.28
C LEU A 425 12.53 -1.94 -10.58
N MET A 426 13.67 -2.55 -10.28
CA MET A 426 14.79 -1.90 -9.58
C MET A 426 15.93 -1.47 -10.52
N GLU A 427 15.60 -1.07 -11.75
CA GLU A 427 16.58 -0.44 -12.64
C GLU A 427 16.87 0.99 -12.16
N LEU A 428 18.17 1.33 -12.06
CA LEU A 428 18.64 2.63 -11.57
C LEU A 428 18.33 3.79 -12.55
N ASP A 429 18.26 3.50 -13.85
CA ASP A 429 17.86 4.47 -14.88
C ASP A 429 16.32 4.45 -15.02
N PRO A 430 15.60 5.49 -14.56
CA PRO A 430 14.13 5.50 -14.61
C PRO A 430 13.58 5.36 -16.04
N SER A 431 14.36 5.71 -17.08
CA SER A 431 13.92 5.54 -18.47
C SER A 431 13.90 4.08 -18.93
N LYS A 432 14.62 3.21 -18.24
CA LYS A 432 14.70 1.76 -18.51
C LYS A 432 13.88 0.92 -17.54
N ARG A 433 13.48 1.52 -16.41
CA ARG A 433 12.66 0.85 -15.41
C ARG A 433 11.27 0.58 -15.98
N LEU A 434 10.71 -0.60 -15.69
CA LEU A 434 9.36 -0.97 -16.11
C LEU A 434 8.31 0.05 -15.63
N SER A 435 7.29 0.30 -16.42
CA SER A 435 6.03 0.93 -16.01
C SER A 435 5.11 -0.13 -15.39
N ALA A 436 4.01 0.30 -14.75
CA ALA A 436 3.03 -0.63 -14.21
C ALA A 436 2.42 -1.51 -15.30
N ALA A 437 2.07 -0.93 -16.44
CA ALA A 437 1.54 -1.66 -17.59
C ALA A 437 2.55 -2.69 -18.15
N GLU A 438 3.84 -2.32 -18.32
CA GLU A 438 4.90 -3.24 -18.77
C GLU A 438 5.15 -4.36 -17.74
N ALA A 439 5.13 -4.03 -16.44
CA ALA A 439 5.31 -5.01 -15.37
C ALA A 439 4.17 -6.05 -15.36
N LEU A 440 2.92 -5.64 -15.57
CA LEU A 440 1.77 -6.54 -15.67
C LEU A 440 1.83 -7.49 -16.87
N GLN A 441 2.59 -7.15 -17.92
CA GLN A 441 2.85 -8.00 -19.08
C GLN A 441 4.07 -8.92 -18.91
N HIS A 442 4.73 -8.87 -17.76
CA HIS A 442 5.88 -9.72 -17.49
C HIS A 442 5.49 -11.20 -17.37
N GLU A 443 6.37 -12.12 -17.76
CA GLU A 443 6.15 -13.58 -17.69
C GLU A 443 5.70 -14.05 -16.30
N PHE A 444 6.15 -13.42 -15.24
CA PHE A 444 5.75 -13.69 -13.86
C PHE A 444 4.23 -13.69 -13.67
N PHE A 445 3.50 -12.87 -14.45
CA PHE A 445 2.05 -12.80 -14.39
C PHE A 445 1.35 -13.56 -15.51
N LEU A 446 1.96 -13.66 -16.69
CA LEU A 446 1.32 -14.24 -17.87
C LEU A 446 1.52 -15.76 -17.96
N ASN A 447 2.69 -16.24 -17.54
CA ASN A 447 3.06 -17.65 -17.62
C ASN A 447 3.41 -18.21 -16.24
N PRO A 448 2.44 -18.29 -15.31
CA PRO A 448 2.70 -18.84 -13.99
C PRO A 448 3.05 -20.32 -14.09
N ILE A 449 4.08 -20.73 -13.39
CA ILE A 449 4.47 -22.13 -13.33
C ILE A 449 3.57 -22.82 -12.34
N LEU A 450 2.75 -23.76 -12.81
CA LEU A 450 1.67 -24.38 -12.06
C LEU A 450 2.16 -25.41 -11.01
N HIS A 451 3.39 -25.91 -11.15
CA HIS A 451 3.96 -26.88 -10.21
C HIS A 451 4.22 -26.32 -8.79
N ASP A 452 4.24 -25.01 -8.62
CA ASP A 452 4.39 -24.38 -7.30
C ASP A 452 3.07 -24.31 -6.51
N VAL A 453 1.96 -24.81 -7.05
CA VAL A 453 0.64 -24.74 -6.42
C VAL A 453 0.33 -25.94 -5.53
N GLU A 454 1.08 -27.05 -5.65
CA GLU A 454 0.74 -28.35 -5.00
C GLU A 454 1.57 -28.72 -3.76
N TRP A 455 2.50 -27.88 -3.29
CA TRP A 455 3.25 -28.19 -2.05
C TRP A 455 2.72 -27.38 -0.85
N GLY A 456 1.47 -27.63 -0.50
CA GLY A 456 0.86 -27.26 0.79
C GLY A 456 0.76 -28.46 1.74
N GLY A 457 1.69 -29.40 1.67
CA GLY A 457 1.81 -30.51 2.62
C GLY A 457 2.77 -30.12 3.74
N HIS A 458 2.26 -29.94 4.94
CA HIS A 458 3.06 -29.89 6.16
C HIS A 458 3.87 -31.19 6.28
N PRO A 459 5.19 -31.16 6.67
CA PRO A 459 5.98 -32.37 6.85
C PRO A 459 5.68 -33.14 8.13
N ASP A 460 4.54 -32.93 8.79
CA ASP A 460 4.21 -33.55 10.09
C ASP A 460 3.07 -34.57 10.06
N ASP A 461 2.72 -35.13 8.89
CA ASP A 461 1.76 -36.23 8.80
C ASP A 461 2.40 -37.53 8.21
N GLU A 462 3.52 -37.97 8.77
CA GLU A 462 3.92 -39.37 8.66
C GLU A 462 3.65 -40.09 9.98
N SER A 463 2.63 -40.90 9.92
CA SER A 463 2.21 -41.85 10.93
C SER A 463 3.39 -42.72 11.40
N VAL A 464 3.56 -42.71 12.71
CA VAL A 464 4.39 -43.64 13.47
C VAL A 464 3.93 -45.07 13.18
N ASP A 465 4.74 -45.85 12.48
CA ASP A 465 4.73 -47.30 12.57
C ASP A 465 6.10 -47.81 13.04
N SER A 466 5.99 -48.52 14.10
CA SER A 466 7.02 -49.10 14.95
C SER A 466 7.94 -50.07 14.22
N ALA A 467 9.26 -49.95 14.43
CA ALA A 467 10.15 -51.08 14.56
C ALA A 467 11.40 -50.69 15.35
N GLU A 468 11.63 -51.43 16.40
CA GLU A 468 12.83 -51.48 17.25
C GLU A 468 14.05 -51.92 16.48
N GLU A 469 15.24 -51.40 16.82
CA GLU A 469 16.44 -52.06 17.28
C GLU A 469 17.71 -51.21 17.10
N ASP A 470 18.29 -50.89 18.22
CA ASP A 470 19.67 -51.20 18.72
C ASP A 470 20.89 -50.54 18.03
N GLY A 471 21.70 -49.87 18.88
CA GLY A 471 23.15 -49.97 18.84
C GLY A 471 24.00 -48.75 18.50
N GLY A 472 24.58 -48.14 19.53
CA GLY A 472 26.02 -47.82 19.51
C GLY A 472 26.45 -46.39 19.18
N GLY A 473 27.01 -45.77 20.17
CA GLY A 473 27.65 -44.52 20.36
C GLY A 473 28.70 -44.04 19.35
N GLU A 474 28.92 -42.74 19.41
CA GLU A 474 30.25 -42.14 19.68
C GLU A 474 30.11 -40.61 19.59
N ASP A 475 30.67 -39.94 20.60
CA ASP A 475 30.77 -38.51 20.77
C ASP A 475 31.74 -37.90 19.75
N GLU A 476 31.37 -36.76 19.12
CA GLU A 476 32.34 -35.80 18.62
C GLU A 476 31.81 -34.34 18.85
N GLU A 477 32.54 -33.69 19.75
CA GLU A 477 32.51 -32.24 19.95
C GLU A 477 32.91 -31.50 18.65
N VAL A 478 32.14 -30.53 18.22
CA VAL A 478 32.63 -29.52 17.27
C VAL A 478 32.23 -28.11 17.72
N ASP A 479 33.25 -27.29 17.83
CA ASP A 479 33.37 -25.95 18.27
C ASP A 479 32.33 -24.93 17.75
N GLU A 480 31.86 -24.13 18.69
CA GLU A 480 31.12 -22.90 18.55
C GLU A 480 32.05 -21.78 18.01
N VAL A 481 31.84 -21.32 16.79
CA VAL A 481 32.45 -20.08 16.29
C VAL A 481 31.40 -19.00 16.18
N ALA A 482 31.45 -18.06 17.13
CA ALA A 482 30.73 -16.81 17.12
C ALA A 482 31.13 -15.94 15.91
N MET A 483 30.17 -15.43 15.18
CA MET A 483 30.38 -14.29 14.29
C MET A 483 29.52 -13.10 14.74
N VAL A 484 30.25 -12.02 14.90
CA VAL A 484 29.83 -10.64 15.15
C VAL A 484 28.97 -10.08 14.01
#